data_6e61380a45f0ed0d4138958dec540310
#
_entry.id   6e61380a45f0ed0d4138958dec540310
#
_cell.length_a   1.000
_cell.length_b   1.000
_cell.length_c   1.000
_cell.angle_alpha   90.00
_cell.angle_beta   90.00
_cell.angle_gamma   90.00
#
_symmetry.space_group_name_H-M   'P 1'
#
loop_
_entity.id
_entity.type
_entity.pdbx_description
1 polymer ?
#
loop_
_entity_poly.entity_id
_entity_poly.type
_entity_poly.pdbx_seq_one_letter_code
_entity_poly.pdbx_strand_id
1 'polypeptide(L)'
;GIFGVMSLVGMVASGQATKNVKENSVLVLKLQGDLQEQAQDDVLGQLTGNTFNSLGMDAISSAIKKAKANKDIKGIYLETGILSADVAQLQELRDQLVDFKKSGKWIVAYSDMYTQGCYYLATAADKVYINPEGSINWHGIGSQPMFVKDLLAKFGVKMQVIKVGKYKSATEMFTEEKMSDANREQTQRYIQSLWDNMCKAVSKSRNISTAKLNDLADNGIFVANGKMLLAEKMVDG
;
A
#
# COMPACT_ATOMS: atom_id res chain seq x y z
N GLY A 1 25.78 17.26 15.89
CA GLY A 1 24.59 18.03 15.68
C GLY A 1 23.37 17.16 15.85
N ILE A 2 22.56 17.46 16.87
CA ILE A 2 21.31 16.71 17.17
C ILE A 2 20.29 17.14 16.12
N PHE A 3 19.90 16.25 15.23
CA PHE A 3 18.81 16.47 14.28
C PHE A 3 17.49 16.42 15.04
N GLY A 4 16.78 17.54 15.10
CA GLY A 4 15.42 17.57 15.64
C GLY A 4 14.45 16.89 14.68
N VAL A 5 14.07 15.67 14.97
CA VAL A 5 13.00 14.97 14.26
C VAL A 5 11.68 15.51 14.81
N MET A 6 10.90 16.19 13.99
CA MET A 6 9.58 16.70 14.36
C MET A 6 8.51 15.84 13.71
N SER A 7 7.80 15.05 14.52
CA SER A 7 6.65 14.25 14.04
C SER A 7 5.49 15.19 13.74
N LEU A 8 5.03 15.22 12.48
CA LEU A 8 3.89 16.00 12.00
C LEU A 8 2.58 15.18 11.96
N VAL A 9 2.62 13.92 12.39
CA VAL A 9 1.50 12.96 12.24
C VAL A 9 0.32 13.25 13.16
N GLY A 10 0.50 14.03 14.23
CA GLY A 10 -0.57 14.30 15.20
C GLY A 10 -1.38 15.58 14.95
N MET A 11 -1.23 16.29 13.82
CA MET A 11 -1.76 17.65 13.67
C MET A 11 -2.67 17.93 12.49
N VAL A 12 -3.05 16.91 11.73
CA VAL A 12 -3.91 17.15 10.55
C VAL A 12 -5.40 17.07 10.88
N ALA A 13 -5.76 16.51 12.03
CA ALA A 13 -7.16 16.34 12.44
C ALA A 13 -7.77 17.55 13.18
N SER A 14 -6.97 18.53 13.61
CA SER A 14 -7.52 19.75 14.24
C SER A 14 -6.95 20.98 13.56
N GLY A 15 -7.80 21.75 12.91
CA GLY A 15 -7.45 22.96 12.15
C GLY A 15 -6.86 24.11 12.97
N GLN A 16 -5.89 23.86 13.84
CA GLN A 16 -5.22 24.88 14.63
C GLN A 16 -3.72 24.66 14.76
N ALA A 17 -3.00 25.76 14.56
CA ALA A 17 -1.59 26.00 14.77
C ALA A 17 -0.63 25.47 13.72
N THR A 18 -0.26 26.32 12.78
CA THR A 18 1.01 26.24 12.04
C THR A 18 2.15 26.23 13.06
N LYS A 19 2.67 25.05 13.42
CA LYS A 19 3.96 24.99 14.11
C LYS A 19 5.00 25.54 13.14
N ASN A 20 5.76 26.53 13.60
CA ASN A 20 6.90 27.03 12.83
C ASN A 20 7.86 25.87 12.58
N VAL A 21 7.96 25.46 11.31
CA VAL A 21 8.93 24.45 10.87
C VAL A 21 10.31 25.05 11.01
N LYS A 22 11.19 24.40 11.77
CA LYS A 22 12.60 24.83 11.94
C LYS A 22 13.41 24.45 10.71
N GLU A 23 14.51 25.18 10.48
CA GLU A 23 15.48 24.81 9.46
C GLU A 23 15.99 23.37 9.66
N ASN A 24 16.19 22.66 8.55
CA ASN A 24 16.65 21.27 8.52
C ASN A 24 15.67 20.26 9.13
N SER A 25 14.38 20.54 9.07
CA SER A 25 13.32 19.61 9.47
C SER A 25 13.13 18.47 8.47
N VAL A 26 12.56 17.37 8.94
CA VAL A 26 12.16 16.20 8.15
C VAL A 26 10.67 15.95 8.37
N LEU A 27 9.93 15.72 7.30
CA LEU A 27 8.56 15.26 7.40
C LEU A 27 8.56 13.75 7.73
N VAL A 28 8.00 13.38 8.87
CA VAL A 28 7.79 11.97 9.22
C VAL A 28 6.38 11.57 8.79
N LEU A 29 6.30 10.66 7.84
CA LEU A 29 5.05 10.04 7.41
C LEU A 29 4.96 8.64 8.02
N LYS A 30 4.05 8.48 8.99
CA LYS A 30 3.70 7.18 9.56
C LYS A 30 2.45 6.64 8.88
N LEU A 31 2.62 5.60 8.06
CA LEU A 31 1.54 4.97 7.31
C LEU A 31 1.17 3.65 7.96
N GLN A 32 0.13 3.68 8.80
CA GLN A 32 -0.36 2.54 9.54
C GLN A 32 -1.86 2.71 9.79
N GLY A 33 -2.63 1.64 9.63
CA GLY A 33 -4.09 1.63 9.82
C GLY A 33 -4.84 1.54 8.50
N ASP A 34 -6.00 2.17 8.41
CA ASP A 34 -6.88 2.16 7.24
C ASP A 34 -6.81 3.49 6.49
N LEU A 35 -6.45 3.44 5.20
CA LEU A 35 -6.33 4.62 4.35
C LEU A 35 -7.68 4.92 3.70
N GLN A 36 -8.28 6.02 4.09
CA GLN A 36 -9.53 6.55 3.56
C GLN A 36 -9.25 7.81 2.73
N GLU A 37 -10.19 8.23 1.88
CA GLU A 37 -10.07 9.50 1.15
C GLU A 37 -9.97 10.70 2.12
N GLN A 38 -10.77 10.66 3.18
CA GLN A 38 -10.72 11.62 4.30
C GLN A 38 -10.67 10.84 5.62
N ALA A 39 -9.87 11.33 6.56
CA ALA A 39 -9.86 10.77 7.91
C ALA A 39 -11.24 10.90 8.55
N GLN A 40 -11.76 9.83 9.10
CA GLN A 40 -13.01 9.83 9.85
C GLN A 40 -12.69 9.81 11.35
N ASP A 41 -13.36 10.69 12.10
CA ASP A 41 -13.34 10.60 13.56
C ASP A 41 -14.16 9.38 14.00
N ASP A 42 -13.50 8.28 14.28
CA ASP A 42 -14.15 7.08 14.82
C ASP A 42 -14.38 7.25 16.33
N VAL A 43 -15.44 7.98 16.67
CA VAL A 43 -15.84 8.24 18.06
C VAL A 43 -16.22 6.92 18.76
N LEU A 44 -16.81 5.95 18.02
CA LEU A 44 -17.17 4.64 18.55
C LEU A 44 -15.94 3.75 18.76
N GLY A 45 -14.97 3.78 17.86
CA GLY A 45 -13.70 3.08 18.00
C GLY A 45 -12.90 3.59 19.18
N GLN A 46 -12.88 4.90 19.41
CA GLN A 46 -12.25 5.50 20.59
C GLN A 46 -12.91 5.04 21.91
N LEU A 47 -14.23 4.88 21.94
CA LEU A 47 -14.96 4.40 23.12
C LEU A 47 -14.78 2.89 23.35
N THR A 48 -14.55 2.10 22.31
CA THR A 48 -14.37 0.64 22.39
C THR A 48 -12.90 0.22 22.47
N GLY A 49 -11.96 1.16 22.49
CA GLY A 49 -10.52 0.88 22.51
C GLY A 49 -9.97 0.31 21.19
N ASN A 50 -10.75 0.38 20.13
CA ASN A 50 -10.34 -0.04 18.80
C ASN A 50 -9.56 1.10 18.13
N THR A 51 -8.23 1.08 18.28
CA THR A 51 -7.32 2.12 17.80
C THR A 51 -6.86 1.92 16.34
N PHE A 52 -7.70 1.41 15.46
CA PHE A 52 -7.40 1.49 14.02
C PHE A 52 -7.50 2.95 13.60
N ASN A 53 -6.34 3.61 13.53
CA ASN A 53 -6.25 4.97 13.07
C ASN A 53 -6.71 5.05 11.60
N SER A 54 -7.76 5.80 11.34
CA SER A 54 -8.11 6.17 9.98
C SER A 54 -7.16 7.27 9.50
N LEU A 55 -6.47 7.03 8.39
CA LEU A 55 -5.60 8.00 7.72
C LEU A 55 -6.35 8.63 6.55
N GLY A 56 -6.31 9.96 6.46
CA GLY A 56 -6.86 10.67 5.31
C GLY A 56 -5.84 10.84 4.18
N MET A 57 -6.16 10.37 3.00
CA MET A 57 -5.34 10.56 1.79
C MET A 57 -5.16 12.04 1.47
N ASP A 58 -6.23 12.85 1.62
CA ASP A 58 -6.23 14.31 1.45
C ASP A 58 -5.20 14.98 2.36
N ALA A 59 -5.16 14.57 3.63
CA ALA A 59 -4.25 15.08 4.63
C ALA A 59 -2.78 14.73 4.33
N ILE A 60 -2.52 13.46 3.96
CA ILE A 60 -1.19 12.99 3.56
C ILE A 60 -0.73 13.74 2.31
N SER A 61 -1.57 13.86 1.30
CA SER A 61 -1.30 14.58 0.06
C SER A 61 -0.97 16.06 0.31
N SER A 62 -1.74 16.70 1.19
CA SER A 62 -1.49 18.09 1.61
C SER A 62 -0.15 18.23 2.33
N ALA A 63 0.18 17.30 3.23
CA ALA A 63 1.45 17.29 3.96
C ALA A 63 2.65 17.14 3.00
N ILE A 64 2.60 16.20 2.04
CA ILE A 64 3.65 16.00 1.04
C ILE A 64 3.82 17.25 0.17
N LYS A 65 2.73 17.84 -0.33
CA LYS A 65 2.77 19.08 -1.14
C LYS A 65 3.37 20.26 -0.37
N LYS A 66 2.97 20.46 0.88
CA LYS A 66 3.52 21.50 1.76
C LYS A 66 5.01 21.26 2.03
N ALA A 67 5.41 20.01 2.32
CA ALA A 67 6.80 19.66 2.55
C ALA A 67 7.66 19.86 1.29
N LYS A 68 7.13 19.57 0.11
CA LYS A 68 7.80 19.81 -1.17
C LYS A 68 8.13 21.29 -1.36
N ALA A 69 7.18 22.19 -1.05
CA ALA A 69 7.33 23.63 -1.22
C ALA A 69 8.15 24.31 -0.11
N ASN A 70 8.21 23.73 1.09
CA ASN A 70 8.86 24.36 2.25
C ASN A 70 10.39 24.15 2.21
N LYS A 71 11.17 25.25 2.11
CA LYS A 71 12.64 25.24 2.06
C LYS A 71 13.31 24.65 3.31
N ASP A 72 12.65 24.69 4.46
CA ASP A 72 13.18 24.24 5.75
C ASP A 72 13.03 22.73 5.94
N ILE A 73 12.18 22.07 5.14
CA ILE A 73 12.04 20.61 5.10
C ILE A 73 13.04 20.05 4.08
N LYS A 74 13.90 19.15 4.53
CA LYS A 74 14.98 18.58 3.72
C LYS A 74 14.65 17.21 3.13
N GLY A 75 13.68 16.50 3.69
CA GLY A 75 13.30 15.18 3.22
C GLY A 75 12.07 14.62 3.91
N ILE A 76 11.72 13.40 3.53
CA ILE A 76 10.68 12.58 4.15
C ILE A 76 11.32 11.35 4.78
N TYR A 77 10.95 11.06 6.03
CA TYR A 77 11.14 9.76 6.65
C TYR A 77 9.80 9.03 6.59
N LEU A 78 9.76 7.98 5.77
CA LEU A 78 8.59 7.15 5.55
C LEU A 78 8.68 5.92 6.45
N GLU A 79 7.87 5.89 7.50
CA GLU A 79 7.73 4.76 8.40
C GLU A 79 6.43 4.05 8.09
N THR A 80 6.50 2.76 7.71
CA THR A 80 5.30 1.98 7.39
C THR A 80 5.09 0.87 8.41
N GLY A 81 3.82 0.69 8.78
CA GLY A 81 3.35 -0.47 9.53
C GLY A 81 2.43 -1.32 8.67
N ILE A 82 1.39 -1.90 9.27
CA ILE A 82 0.31 -2.56 8.53
C ILE A 82 -0.63 -1.47 8.02
N LEU A 83 -0.70 -1.31 6.71
CA LEU A 83 -1.56 -0.35 6.02
C LEU A 83 -2.58 -1.10 5.17
N SER A 84 -3.85 -0.85 5.42
CA SER A 84 -4.97 -1.23 4.57
C SER A 84 -5.23 -0.10 3.58
N ALA A 85 -5.05 -0.35 2.30
CA ALA A 85 -5.22 0.64 1.24
C ALA A 85 -5.50 -0.06 -0.09
N ASP A 86 -6.31 0.58 -0.93
CA ASP A 86 -6.55 0.11 -2.29
C ASP A 86 -5.34 0.36 -3.21
N VAL A 87 -5.21 -0.46 -4.25
CA VAL A 87 -4.09 -0.36 -5.20
C VAL A 87 -4.01 1.03 -5.85
N ALA A 88 -5.16 1.64 -6.13
CA ALA A 88 -5.22 2.99 -6.71
C ALA A 88 -4.68 4.05 -5.74
N GLN A 89 -5.04 3.96 -4.46
CA GLN A 89 -4.53 4.85 -3.40
C GLN A 89 -3.02 4.69 -3.22
N LEU A 90 -2.53 3.44 -3.21
CA LEU A 90 -1.10 3.16 -3.13
C LEU A 90 -0.34 3.74 -4.33
N GLN A 91 -0.90 3.65 -5.54
CA GLN A 91 -0.29 4.21 -6.73
C GLN A 91 -0.24 5.75 -6.67
N GLU A 92 -1.34 6.39 -6.31
CA GLU A 92 -1.40 7.84 -6.19
C GLU A 92 -0.40 8.34 -5.13
N LEU A 93 -0.36 7.71 -3.97
CA LEU A 93 0.59 8.08 -2.92
C LEU A 93 2.04 7.89 -3.36
N ARG A 94 2.32 6.80 -4.07
CA ARG A 94 3.65 6.58 -4.65
C ARG A 94 4.02 7.68 -5.66
N ASP A 95 3.10 8.05 -6.54
CA ASP A 95 3.34 9.09 -7.53
C ASP A 95 3.61 10.44 -6.87
N GLN A 96 2.94 10.75 -5.77
CA GLN A 96 3.21 11.95 -4.97
C GLN A 96 4.59 11.92 -4.31
N LEU A 97 5.04 10.75 -3.80
CA LEU A 97 6.40 10.58 -3.28
C LEU A 97 7.46 10.76 -4.39
N VAL A 98 7.24 10.18 -5.55
CA VAL A 98 8.12 10.36 -6.72
C VAL A 98 8.15 11.82 -7.17
N ASP A 99 7.00 12.51 -7.15
CA ASP A 99 6.92 13.94 -7.48
C ASP A 99 7.61 14.82 -6.43
N PHE A 100 7.53 14.46 -5.16
CA PHE A 100 8.27 15.13 -4.08
C PHE A 100 9.78 15.13 -4.35
N LYS A 101 10.34 14.00 -4.81
CA LYS A 101 11.79 13.89 -5.12
C LYS A 101 12.25 14.83 -6.23
N LYS A 102 11.36 15.28 -7.12
CA LYS A 102 11.71 16.28 -8.14
C LYS A 102 12.12 17.63 -7.56
N SER A 103 11.84 17.88 -6.26
CA SER A 103 12.34 19.07 -5.53
C SER A 103 13.81 18.96 -5.10
N GLY A 104 14.49 17.85 -5.38
CA GLY A 104 15.86 17.59 -4.94
C GLY A 104 15.98 17.14 -3.48
N LYS A 105 14.85 16.92 -2.80
CA LYS A 105 14.81 16.44 -1.41
C LYS A 105 14.77 14.92 -1.38
N TRP A 106 15.33 14.34 -0.31
CA TRP A 106 15.45 12.91 -0.15
C TRP A 106 14.23 12.26 0.52
N ILE A 107 14.05 10.97 0.28
CA ILE A 107 13.11 10.11 1.01
C ILE A 107 13.87 8.90 1.53
N VAL A 108 13.73 8.60 2.81
CA VAL A 108 14.22 7.36 3.43
C VAL A 108 13.03 6.60 3.98
N ALA A 109 12.93 5.33 3.65
CA ALA A 109 11.89 4.44 4.14
C ALA A 109 12.45 3.43 5.14
N TYR A 110 11.67 3.14 6.20
CA TYR A 110 11.95 2.11 7.17
C TYR A 110 10.67 1.39 7.59
N SER A 111 10.79 0.10 7.84
CA SER A 111 9.75 -0.71 8.48
C SER A 111 10.36 -1.89 9.22
N ASP A 112 9.67 -2.37 10.24
CA ASP A 112 10.00 -3.66 10.86
C ASP A 112 9.54 -4.83 9.96
N MET A 113 8.46 -4.62 9.23
CA MET A 113 7.93 -5.58 8.25
C MET A 113 7.18 -4.83 7.15
N TYR A 114 7.51 -5.12 5.90
CA TYR A 114 6.79 -4.56 4.77
C TYR A 114 5.70 -5.51 4.27
N THR A 115 4.45 -5.05 4.30
CA THR A 115 3.41 -5.64 3.42
C THR A 115 3.75 -5.33 1.96
N GLN A 116 3.21 -6.08 1.01
CA GLN A 116 3.46 -5.85 -0.42
C GLN A 116 3.17 -4.41 -0.86
N GLY A 117 2.04 -3.84 -0.40
CA GLY A 117 1.67 -2.46 -0.68
C GLY A 117 2.62 -1.44 -0.05
N CYS A 118 3.03 -1.67 1.21
CA CYS A 118 3.99 -0.81 1.90
C CYS A 118 5.38 -0.87 1.25
N TYR A 119 5.82 -2.06 0.81
CA TYR A 119 7.07 -2.19 0.08
C TYR A 119 7.01 -1.45 -1.26
N TYR A 120 5.90 -1.58 -1.99
CA TYR A 120 5.67 -0.82 -3.22
C TYR A 120 5.81 0.69 -3.00
N LEU A 121 5.27 1.23 -1.90
CA LEU A 121 5.45 2.64 -1.52
C LEU A 121 6.90 2.95 -1.15
N ALA A 122 7.51 2.12 -0.30
CA ALA A 122 8.88 2.30 0.19
C ALA A 122 9.90 2.37 -0.95
N THR A 123 9.67 1.60 -2.04
CA THR A 123 10.56 1.64 -3.21
C THR A 123 10.50 2.95 -4.01
N ALA A 124 9.64 3.92 -3.67
CA ALA A 124 9.74 5.30 -4.16
C ALA A 124 10.87 6.08 -3.47
N ALA A 125 11.34 5.63 -2.30
CA ALA A 125 12.39 6.28 -1.53
C ALA A 125 13.78 6.16 -2.21
N ASP A 126 14.72 6.99 -1.77
CA ASP A 126 16.12 6.91 -2.19
C ASP A 126 16.86 5.77 -1.48
N LYS A 127 16.41 5.46 -0.25
CA LYS A 127 16.92 4.36 0.58
C LYS A 127 15.76 3.65 1.25
N VAL A 128 15.83 2.32 1.25
CA VAL A 128 14.86 1.42 1.89
C VAL A 128 15.59 0.59 2.93
N TYR A 129 15.20 0.74 4.17
CA TYR A 129 15.77 0.00 5.30
C TYR A 129 14.71 -0.90 5.93
N ILE A 130 15.17 -2.01 6.49
CA ILE A 130 14.31 -2.94 7.23
C ILE A 130 14.99 -3.38 8.52
N ASN A 131 14.20 -3.75 9.53
CA ASN A 131 14.72 -4.43 10.69
C ASN A 131 15.49 -5.69 10.26
N PRO A 132 16.68 -6.01 10.82
CA PRO A 132 17.45 -7.19 10.46
C PRO A 132 16.67 -8.51 10.56
N GLU A 133 15.73 -8.60 11.50
CA GLU A 133 14.82 -9.75 11.66
C GLU A 133 13.48 -9.55 10.94
N GLY A 134 13.34 -8.46 10.21
CA GLY A 134 12.13 -8.12 9.44
C GLY A 134 12.00 -8.92 8.16
N SER A 135 10.83 -8.85 7.56
CA SER A 135 10.50 -9.54 6.31
C SER A 135 9.73 -8.63 5.34
N ILE A 136 9.76 -8.98 4.07
CA ILE A 136 8.93 -8.36 3.03
C ILE A 136 7.92 -9.39 2.57
N ASN A 137 6.64 -9.09 2.72
CA ASN A 137 5.57 -9.95 2.23
C ASN A 137 5.33 -9.69 0.73
N TRP A 138 6.19 -10.28 -0.12
CA TRP A 138 6.16 -10.18 -1.58
C TRP A 138 5.71 -11.50 -2.20
N HIS A 139 4.44 -11.61 -2.62
CA HIS A 139 3.80 -12.90 -2.95
C HIS A 139 2.87 -12.86 -4.17
N GLY A 140 2.73 -11.72 -4.85
CA GLY A 140 1.81 -11.59 -5.97
C GLY A 140 0.37 -11.24 -5.58
N ILE A 141 -0.55 -11.38 -6.53
CA ILE A 141 -1.97 -11.08 -6.35
C ILE A 141 -2.79 -12.29 -6.78
N GLY A 142 -3.65 -12.77 -5.89
CA GLY A 142 -4.57 -13.87 -6.15
C GLY A 142 -6.03 -13.45 -5.99
N SER A 143 -6.95 -14.18 -6.62
CA SER A 143 -8.40 -14.05 -6.44
C SER A 143 -9.03 -15.40 -6.17
N GLN A 144 -9.79 -15.48 -5.09
CA GLN A 144 -10.48 -16.70 -4.67
C GLN A 144 -11.96 -16.40 -4.43
N PRO A 145 -12.80 -16.40 -5.49
CA PRO A 145 -14.23 -16.15 -5.33
C PRO A 145 -14.93 -17.32 -4.65
N MET A 146 -15.95 -16.99 -3.87
CA MET A 146 -16.82 -17.95 -3.22
C MET A 146 -18.05 -18.22 -4.10
N PHE A 147 -18.53 -19.48 -4.12
CA PHE A 147 -19.75 -19.90 -4.83
C PHE A 147 -20.71 -20.51 -3.82
N VAL A 148 -21.92 -20.01 -3.75
CA VAL A 148 -22.92 -20.38 -2.74
C VAL A 148 -24.19 -21.01 -3.33
N LYS A 149 -24.21 -21.34 -4.62
CA LYS A 149 -25.34 -21.97 -5.32
C LYS A 149 -25.89 -23.19 -4.59
N ASP A 150 -25.01 -24.14 -4.24
CA ASP A 150 -25.43 -25.39 -3.60
C ASP A 150 -25.91 -25.17 -2.16
N LEU A 151 -25.30 -24.20 -1.45
CA LEU A 151 -25.76 -23.80 -0.13
C LEU A 151 -27.18 -23.24 -0.21
N LEU A 152 -27.45 -22.34 -1.13
CA LEU A 152 -28.77 -21.75 -1.34
C LEU A 152 -29.82 -22.82 -1.72
N ALA A 153 -29.44 -23.78 -2.57
CA ALA A 153 -30.31 -24.88 -2.96
C ALA A 153 -30.73 -25.74 -1.77
N LYS A 154 -29.84 -25.99 -0.80
CA LYS A 154 -30.17 -26.72 0.45
C LYS A 154 -31.19 -26.00 1.32
N PHE A 155 -31.27 -24.68 1.25
CA PHE A 155 -32.29 -23.86 1.90
C PHE A 155 -33.54 -23.63 1.05
N GLY A 156 -33.67 -24.31 -0.12
CA GLY A 156 -34.81 -24.15 -1.03
C GLY A 156 -34.83 -22.82 -1.79
N VAL A 157 -33.73 -22.06 -1.77
CA VAL A 157 -33.62 -20.77 -2.46
C VAL A 157 -33.12 -20.99 -3.88
N LYS A 158 -33.88 -20.53 -4.86
CA LYS A 158 -33.48 -20.50 -6.28
C LYS A 158 -33.26 -19.06 -6.70
N MET A 159 -32.02 -18.79 -7.13
CA MET A 159 -31.65 -17.49 -7.69
C MET A 159 -32.05 -17.44 -9.17
N GLN A 160 -32.83 -16.43 -9.56
CA GLN A 160 -33.13 -16.14 -10.93
C GLN A 160 -32.40 -14.88 -11.37
N VAL A 161 -31.54 -15.02 -12.38
CA VAL A 161 -30.67 -13.94 -12.86
C VAL A 161 -30.96 -13.65 -14.33
N ILE A 162 -31.18 -12.39 -14.65
CA ILE A 162 -31.25 -11.89 -16.02
C ILE A 162 -29.98 -11.08 -16.27
N LYS A 163 -29.09 -11.59 -17.12
CA LYS A 163 -27.84 -10.92 -17.50
C LYS A 163 -27.68 -10.87 -19.01
N VAL A 164 -27.10 -9.78 -19.51
CA VAL A 164 -26.75 -9.61 -20.92
C VAL A 164 -25.27 -9.37 -21.04
N GLY A 165 -24.61 -10.22 -21.83
CA GLY A 165 -23.18 -10.12 -22.10
C GLY A 165 -22.33 -11.18 -21.40
N LYS A 166 -21.28 -11.62 -22.10
CA LYS A 166 -20.39 -12.72 -21.73
C LYS A 166 -19.62 -12.47 -20.39
N TYR A 167 -19.25 -11.22 -20.14
CA TYR A 167 -18.40 -10.84 -18.99
C TYR A 167 -19.18 -10.27 -17.80
N LYS A 168 -20.51 -10.51 -17.71
CA LYS A 168 -21.33 -10.13 -16.56
C LYS A 168 -21.30 -11.22 -15.49
N SER A 169 -20.19 -11.32 -14.77
CA SER A 169 -19.87 -12.41 -13.83
C SER A 169 -20.30 -12.18 -12.38
N ALA A 170 -20.75 -10.97 -12.01
CA ALA A 170 -21.06 -10.62 -10.62
C ALA A 170 -22.10 -11.57 -9.94
N THR A 171 -22.97 -12.20 -10.72
CA THR A 171 -24.00 -13.12 -10.20
C THR A 171 -23.57 -14.57 -10.18
N GLU A 172 -22.42 -14.92 -10.74
CA GLU A 172 -21.95 -16.31 -10.83
C GLU A 172 -21.79 -16.96 -9.46
N MET A 173 -21.42 -16.18 -8.42
CA MET A 173 -21.35 -16.68 -7.06
C MET A 173 -22.66 -17.32 -6.56
N PHE A 174 -23.81 -16.94 -7.13
CA PHE A 174 -25.13 -17.46 -6.75
C PHE A 174 -25.68 -18.52 -7.71
N THR A 175 -25.20 -18.55 -8.97
CA THR A 175 -25.77 -19.38 -10.04
C THR A 175 -24.85 -20.49 -10.52
N GLU A 176 -23.55 -20.38 -10.26
CA GLU A 176 -22.56 -21.33 -10.72
C GLU A 176 -21.87 -22.05 -9.53
N GLU A 177 -21.24 -23.18 -9.81
CA GLU A 177 -20.44 -23.94 -8.83
C GLU A 177 -18.96 -23.53 -8.87
N LYS A 178 -18.55 -22.92 -9.98
CA LYS A 178 -17.18 -22.47 -10.23
C LYS A 178 -17.18 -21.28 -11.17
N MET A 179 -16.05 -20.61 -11.24
CA MET A 179 -15.83 -19.50 -12.15
C MET A 179 -15.96 -19.92 -13.60
N SER A 180 -16.77 -19.20 -14.39
CA SER A 180 -16.83 -19.40 -15.84
C SER A 180 -15.48 -19.03 -16.50
N ASP A 181 -15.23 -19.54 -17.70
CA ASP A 181 -14.00 -19.22 -18.44
C ASP A 181 -13.90 -17.71 -18.73
N ALA A 182 -15.01 -17.08 -19.03
CA ALA A 182 -15.05 -15.62 -19.26
C ALA A 182 -14.73 -14.83 -17.99
N ASN A 183 -15.24 -15.26 -16.85
CA ASN A 183 -14.94 -14.66 -15.56
C ASN A 183 -13.48 -14.87 -15.19
N ARG A 184 -12.96 -16.08 -15.40
CA ARG A 184 -11.55 -16.41 -15.19
C ARG A 184 -10.64 -15.52 -16.04
N GLU A 185 -10.94 -15.41 -17.33
CA GLU A 185 -10.18 -14.57 -18.26
C GLU A 185 -10.13 -13.11 -17.80
N GLN A 186 -11.29 -12.50 -17.49
CA GLN A 186 -11.31 -11.08 -17.08
C GLN A 186 -10.63 -10.87 -15.73
N THR A 187 -10.84 -11.76 -14.75
CA THR A 187 -10.21 -11.67 -13.43
C THR A 187 -8.70 -11.81 -13.55
N GLN A 188 -8.24 -12.79 -14.32
CA GLN A 188 -6.81 -13.00 -14.55
C GLN A 188 -6.15 -11.78 -15.21
N ARG A 189 -6.76 -11.21 -16.25
CA ARG A 189 -6.25 -10.00 -16.90
C ARG A 189 -6.20 -8.82 -15.94
N TYR A 190 -7.21 -8.68 -15.10
CA TYR A 190 -7.28 -7.60 -14.11
C TYR A 190 -6.15 -7.72 -13.08
N ILE A 191 -6.04 -8.86 -12.38
CA ILE A 191 -5.00 -9.05 -11.36
C ILE A 191 -3.60 -9.02 -11.93
N GLN A 192 -3.41 -9.58 -13.16
CA GLN A 192 -2.13 -9.55 -13.85
C GLN A 192 -1.71 -8.10 -14.18
N SER A 193 -2.64 -7.26 -14.64
CA SER A 193 -2.35 -5.85 -14.92
C SER A 193 -1.91 -5.09 -13.66
N LEU A 194 -2.57 -5.34 -12.53
CA LEU A 194 -2.18 -4.73 -11.24
C LEU A 194 -0.78 -5.18 -10.82
N TRP A 195 -0.52 -6.48 -10.90
CA TRP A 195 0.79 -7.06 -10.57
C TRP A 195 1.90 -6.54 -11.45
N ASP A 196 1.69 -6.52 -12.77
CA ASP A 196 2.66 -6.02 -13.73
C ASP A 196 3.03 -4.55 -13.49
N ASN A 197 2.05 -3.72 -13.15
CA ASN A 197 2.29 -2.31 -12.82
C ASN A 197 3.13 -2.17 -11.55
N MET A 198 2.83 -2.96 -10.53
CA MET A 198 3.60 -2.99 -9.29
C MET A 198 5.03 -3.47 -9.54
N CYS A 199 5.21 -4.58 -10.25
CA CYS A 199 6.52 -5.11 -10.61
C CYS A 199 7.34 -4.13 -11.45
N LYS A 200 6.75 -3.46 -12.45
CA LYS A 200 7.43 -2.45 -13.27
C LYS A 200 7.94 -1.27 -12.43
N ALA A 201 7.13 -0.79 -11.50
CA ALA A 201 7.51 0.32 -10.62
C ALA A 201 8.66 -0.07 -9.68
N VAL A 202 8.58 -1.25 -9.04
CA VAL A 202 9.62 -1.78 -8.16
C VAL A 202 10.90 -2.08 -8.96
N SER A 203 10.80 -2.71 -10.11
CA SER A 203 11.90 -3.01 -11.02
C SER A 203 12.70 -1.74 -11.35
N LYS A 204 12.01 -0.69 -11.77
CA LYS A 204 12.63 0.60 -12.08
C LYS A 204 13.33 1.23 -10.88
N SER A 205 12.74 1.13 -9.69
CA SER A 205 13.29 1.76 -8.48
C SER A 205 14.45 0.99 -7.88
N ARG A 206 14.38 -0.35 -7.89
CA ARG A 206 15.38 -1.23 -7.24
C ARG A 206 16.43 -1.77 -8.22
N ASN A 207 16.26 -1.51 -9.52
CA ASN A 207 17.09 -2.11 -10.56
C ASN A 207 17.13 -3.65 -10.50
N ILE A 208 15.95 -4.26 -10.25
CA ILE A 208 15.70 -5.70 -10.25
C ILE A 208 14.81 -6.00 -11.45
N SER A 209 15.10 -7.02 -12.26
CA SER A 209 14.24 -7.35 -13.40
C SER A 209 12.86 -7.82 -12.93
N THR A 210 11.83 -7.58 -13.75
CA THR A 210 10.48 -8.07 -13.46
C THR A 210 10.43 -9.59 -13.39
N ALA A 211 11.23 -10.29 -14.20
CA ALA A 211 11.38 -11.75 -14.12
C ALA A 211 11.92 -12.19 -12.75
N LYS A 212 12.94 -11.50 -12.21
CA LYS A 212 13.47 -11.81 -10.87
C LYS A 212 12.46 -11.47 -9.77
N LEU A 213 11.67 -10.39 -9.91
CA LEU A 213 10.61 -10.06 -8.95
C LEU A 213 9.51 -11.13 -8.91
N ASN A 214 9.15 -11.71 -10.07
CA ASN A 214 8.23 -12.83 -10.13
C ASN A 214 8.85 -14.09 -9.47
N ASP A 215 10.11 -14.42 -9.81
CA ASP A 215 10.83 -15.53 -9.19
C ASP A 215 10.87 -15.42 -7.65
N LEU A 216 11.14 -14.22 -7.13
CA LEU A 216 11.13 -13.95 -5.69
C LEU A 216 9.75 -14.14 -5.06
N ALA A 217 8.68 -13.75 -5.76
CA ALA A 217 7.31 -13.96 -5.30
C ALA A 217 6.93 -15.45 -5.30
N ASP A 218 7.30 -16.19 -6.35
CA ASP A 218 6.99 -17.61 -6.52
C ASP A 218 7.81 -18.50 -5.56
N ASN A 219 9.06 -18.11 -5.26
CA ASN A 219 9.98 -18.88 -4.42
C ASN A 219 10.01 -18.45 -2.94
N GLY A 220 9.03 -17.66 -2.50
CA GLY A 220 8.78 -17.45 -1.09
C GLY A 220 9.73 -16.48 -0.40
N ILE A 221 10.12 -15.37 -1.05
CA ILE A 221 10.97 -14.34 -0.45
C ILE A 221 10.38 -13.76 0.86
N PHE A 222 9.10 -13.97 1.11
CA PHE A 222 8.41 -13.52 2.32
C PHE A 222 8.93 -14.18 3.62
N VAL A 223 9.67 -15.29 3.52
CA VAL A 223 10.36 -15.92 4.67
C VAL A 223 11.82 -15.48 4.80
N ALA A 224 12.29 -14.60 3.91
CA ALA A 224 13.67 -14.12 3.95
C ALA A 224 13.85 -13.08 5.06
N ASN A 225 14.99 -13.12 5.73
CA ASN A 225 15.41 -12.11 6.69
C ASN A 225 16.14 -10.94 6.01
N GLY A 226 16.48 -9.91 6.78
CA GLY A 226 17.13 -8.69 6.27
C GLY A 226 18.39 -8.96 5.45
N LYS A 227 19.23 -9.94 5.83
CA LYS A 227 20.46 -10.29 5.08
C LYS A 227 20.16 -10.83 3.70
N MET A 228 19.17 -11.71 3.59
CA MET A 228 18.73 -12.25 2.30
C MET A 228 18.08 -11.16 1.42
N LEU A 229 17.26 -10.31 2.02
CA LEU A 229 16.64 -9.18 1.34
C LEU A 229 17.67 -8.18 0.80
N LEU A 230 18.72 -7.93 1.55
CA LEU A 230 19.87 -7.10 1.12
C LEU A 230 20.62 -7.75 -0.05
N ALA A 231 20.89 -9.06 0.01
CA ALA A 231 21.56 -9.80 -1.07
C ALA A 231 20.74 -9.77 -2.37
N GLU A 232 19.43 -9.84 -2.28
CA GLU A 232 18.49 -9.76 -3.41
C GLU A 232 18.22 -8.30 -3.85
N LYS A 233 18.88 -7.31 -3.24
CA LYS A 233 18.71 -5.86 -3.51
C LYS A 233 17.28 -5.33 -3.26
N MET A 234 16.49 -6.07 -2.50
CA MET A 234 15.15 -5.62 -2.10
C MET A 234 15.23 -4.43 -1.15
N VAL A 235 16.27 -4.34 -0.32
CA VAL A 235 16.55 -3.24 0.62
C VAL A 235 17.99 -2.73 0.47
N ASP A 236 18.28 -1.61 1.13
CA ASP A 236 19.62 -0.99 1.18
C ASP A 236 20.36 -1.27 2.51
N GLY A 237 19.67 -1.80 3.51
CA GLY A 237 20.22 -2.16 4.81
C GLY A 237 19.15 -2.55 5.81
#